data_e5e2458f5e1dee8e4e4567f868c77ebd
#
_entry.id   e5e2458f5e1dee8e4e4567f868c77ebd
#
_cell.length_a   1.000
_cell.length_b   1.000
_cell.length_c   1.000
_cell.angle_alpha   90.00
_cell.angle_beta   90.00
_cell.angle_gamma   90.00
#
_symmetry.space_group_name_H-M   'P 1'
#
loop_
_entity.id
_entity.type
_entity.pdbx_description
1 polymer ?
#
loop_
_entity_poly.entity_id
_entity_poly.type
_entity_poly.pdbx_seq_one_letter_code
_entity_poly.pdbx_strand_id
1 'polypeptide(L)'
;HPEPESWFKKGGGPVIDMGPYYFTALVNILGPAKCVRAIATKVYDYRTIETGPKKGDKFKVEIPTSIIGSIEFKCSAVIQIFLSFDVINHQRNHIELYGTKGSMVVPDPNMFGGSVFSSCTERGEWKEYSSSNMLIGKTNIFNKSVRSNEEPEVANYRGVGLSEMIDAIENKRDNRCNGRLSLHILDIIDSTINASINGVEQNLRTSCERPSVFSENEIKKLMK
;
A
#
# COMPACT_ATOMS: atom_id res chain seq x y z
N HIS A 1 -7.40 17.77 3.24
CA HIS A 1 -8.81 17.36 3.28
C HIS A 1 -9.65 18.38 4.04
N PRO A 2 -10.88 18.68 3.62
CA PRO A 2 -11.73 19.68 4.27
C PRO A 2 -12.28 19.27 5.64
N GLU A 3 -12.34 17.98 5.91
CA GLU A 3 -12.82 17.39 7.19
C GLU A 3 -11.89 16.23 7.60
N PRO A 4 -10.69 16.52 8.11
CA PRO A 4 -9.67 15.50 8.40
C PRO A 4 -9.86 14.81 9.74
N GLU A 5 -10.76 15.26 10.61
CA GLU A 5 -10.85 14.85 12.03
C GLU A 5 -11.04 13.34 12.20
N SER A 6 -11.80 12.70 11.30
CA SER A 6 -12.07 11.25 11.39
C SER A 6 -10.80 10.39 11.27
N TRP A 7 -9.81 10.85 10.50
CA TRP A 7 -8.54 10.13 10.37
C TRP A 7 -7.64 10.21 11.58
N PHE A 8 -7.88 11.18 12.48
CA PHE A 8 -7.08 11.41 13.68
C PHE A 8 -7.79 10.99 14.98
N LYS A 9 -8.96 10.35 14.86
CA LYS A 9 -9.73 9.77 15.98
C LYS A 9 -9.55 8.26 16.04
N LYS A 10 -10.02 7.66 17.14
CA LYS A 10 -10.05 6.20 17.31
C LYS A 10 -10.75 5.53 16.12
N GLY A 11 -10.10 4.57 15.51
CA GLY A 11 -10.53 3.92 14.26
C GLY A 11 -9.94 4.55 12.99
N GLY A 12 -9.14 5.61 13.10
CA GLY A 12 -8.33 6.20 12.04
C GLY A 12 -6.83 5.90 12.20
N GLY A 13 -6.02 6.66 11.49
CA GLY A 13 -4.56 6.60 11.56
C GLY A 13 -3.87 6.09 10.30
N PRO A 14 -2.56 6.32 10.19
CA PRO A 14 -1.81 6.05 8.95
C PRO A 14 -1.79 4.57 8.56
N VAL A 15 -1.87 3.65 9.53
CA VAL A 15 -1.90 2.21 9.24
C VAL A 15 -3.26 1.77 8.72
N ILE A 16 -4.36 2.33 9.25
CA ILE A 16 -5.72 2.01 8.78
C ILE A 16 -5.95 2.62 7.39
N ASP A 17 -5.49 3.85 7.17
CA ASP A 17 -5.66 4.58 5.91
C ASP A 17 -4.82 3.99 4.78
N MET A 18 -3.52 3.84 4.99
CA MET A 18 -2.56 3.46 3.95
C MET A 18 -2.17 1.96 3.97
N GLY A 19 -2.30 1.31 5.13
CA GLY A 19 -1.94 -0.10 5.29
C GLY A 19 -2.58 -1.04 4.28
N PRO A 20 -3.89 -0.92 3.96
CA PRO A 20 -4.53 -1.79 2.98
C PRO A 20 -3.84 -1.84 1.63
N TYR A 21 -3.32 -0.71 1.12
CA TYR A 21 -2.62 -0.64 -0.17
C TYR A 21 -1.27 -1.34 -0.11
N TYR A 22 -0.44 -0.97 0.86
CA TYR A 22 0.93 -1.45 0.96
C TYR A 22 1.00 -2.90 1.43
N PHE A 23 0.23 -3.28 2.44
CA PHE A 23 0.23 -4.67 2.94
C PHE A 23 -0.35 -5.64 1.92
N THR A 24 -1.37 -5.25 1.15
CA THR A 24 -1.88 -6.07 0.05
C THR A 24 -0.81 -6.28 -1.01
N ALA A 25 -0.10 -5.22 -1.43
CA ALA A 25 1.01 -5.34 -2.38
C ALA A 25 2.11 -6.27 -1.85
N LEU A 26 2.51 -6.10 -0.59
CA LEU A 26 3.55 -6.92 0.03
C LEU A 26 3.15 -8.39 0.18
N VAL A 27 1.89 -8.68 0.56
CA VAL A 27 1.37 -10.06 0.59
C VAL A 27 1.32 -10.66 -0.82
N ASN A 28 0.99 -9.88 -1.83
CA ASN A 28 1.05 -10.33 -3.23
C ASN A 28 2.48 -10.65 -3.69
N ILE A 29 3.49 -9.96 -3.17
CA ILE A 29 4.90 -10.16 -3.53
C ILE A 29 5.52 -11.30 -2.71
N LEU A 30 5.31 -11.31 -1.39
CA LEU A 30 6.04 -12.15 -0.42
C LEU A 30 5.22 -13.33 0.12
N GLY A 31 3.90 -13.34 -0.10
CA GLY A 31 2.99 -14.30 0.54
C GLY A 31 2.53 -13.82 1.92
N PRO A 32 1.95 -14.70 2.75
CA PRO A 32 1.36 -14.31 4.02
C PRO A 32 2.41 -13.90 5.06
N ALA A 33 2.06 -12.90 5.85
CA ALA A 33 2.83 -12.47 7.01
C ALA A 33 2.68 -13.44 8.20
N LYS A 34 3.63 -13.41 9.13
CA LYS A 34 3.72 -14.28 10.30
C LYS A 34 3.57 -13.52 11.61
N CYS A 35 4.37 -12.47 11.80
CA CYS A 35 4.31 -11.65 13.02
C CYS A 35 4.72 -10.20 12.73
N VAL A 36 4.38 -9.31 13.66
CA VAL A 36 4.61 -7.87 13.58
C VAL A 36 5.23 -7.36 14.88
N ARG A 37 6.18 -6.43 14.75
CA ARG A 37 6.72 -5.59 15.84
C ARG A 37 6.58 -4.14 15.44
N ALA A 38 6.14 -3.25 16.33
CA ALA A 38 5.97 -1.84 16.01
C ALA A 38 6.11 -0.95 17.26
N ILE A 39 6.45 0.30 17.00
CA ILE A 39 6.39 1.42 17.94
C ILE A 39 5.60 2.55 17.30
N ALA A 40 4.94 3.36 18.11
CA ALA A 40 4.14 4.48 17.64
C ALA A 40 4.46 5.77 18.37
N THR A 41 4.32 6.87 17.67
CA THR A 41 4.46 8.22 18.23
C THR A 41 3.33 9.13 17.78
N LYS A 42 3.08 10.16 18.58
CA LYS A 42 2.17 11.25 18.27
C LYS A 42 2.92 12.56 18.46
N VAL A 43 3.04 13.36 17.40
CA VAL A 43 3.83 14.61 17.44
C VAL A 43 2.99 15.76 18.00
N TYR A 44 1.73 15.86 17.60
CA TYR A 44 0.85 16.97 17.96
C TYR A 44 -0.41 16.50 18.68
N ASP A 45 -0.82 17.19 19.75
CA ASP A 45 -2.09 16.97 20.40
C ASP A 45 -3.28 17.61 19.67
N TYR A 46 -3.01 18.64 18.89
CA TYR A 46 -3.98 19.35 18.06
C TYR A 46 -3.41 19.63 16.68
N ARG A 47 -4.28 19.59 15.69
CA ARG A 47 -3.96 20.03 14.31
C ARG A 47 -4.99 21.06 13.87
N THR A 48 -4.62 21.87 12.87
CA THR A 48 -5.46 22.89 12.25
C THR A 48 -5.93 22.41 10.88
N ILE A 49 -7.20 22.64 10.57
CA ILE A 49 -7.77 22.37 9.25
C ILE A 49 -7.27 23.43 8.27
N GLU A 50 -6.61 23.01 7.20
CA GLU A 50 -5.96 23.93 6.26
C GLU A 50 -6.83 24.29 5.06
N THR A 51 -7.91 23.53 4.79
CA THR A 51 -8.75 23.67 3.58
C THR A 51 -10.23 23.50 3.89
N GLY A 52 -11.08 24.02 3.00
CA GLY A 52 -12.53 23.86 3.10
C GLY A 52 -13.22 24.87 4.02
N PRO A 53 -14.51 24.66 4.31
CA PRO A 53 -15.34 25.58 5.10
C PRO A 53 -14.87 25.78 6.55
N LYS A 54 -14.19 24.76 7.12
CA LYS A 54 -13.67 24.75 8.49
C LYS A 54 -12.21 25.18 8.58
N LYS A 55 -11.66 25.84 7.55
CA LYS A 55 -10.26 26.28 7.55
C LYS A 55 -9.98 27.20 8.73
N GLY A 56 -8.95 26.86 9.50
CA GLY A 56 -8.54 27.56 10.72
C GLY A 56 -9.02 26.90 12.01
N ASP A 57 -10.02 26.03 11.96
CA ASP A 57 -10.48 25.29 13.13
C ASP A 57 -9.42 24.30 13.60
N LYS A 58 -9.33 24.13 14.92
CA LYS A 58 -8.44 23.14 15.54
C LYS A 58 -9.22 21.91 15.95
N PHE A 59 -8.62 20.73 15.76
CA PHE A 59 -9.16 19.48 16.23
C PHE A 59 -8.13 18.67 17.01
N LYS A 60 -8.60 17.84 17.94
CA LYS A 60 -7.78 16.99 18.79
C LYS A 60 -7.31 15.75 18.04
N VAL A 61 -6.03 15.41 18.20
CA VAL A 61 -5.43 14.15 17.73
C VAL A 61 -5.50 13.12 18.84
N GLU A 62 -6.24 12.04 18.61
CA GLU A 62 -6.54 11.02 19.65
C GLU A 62 -5.74 9.72 19.47
N ILE A 63 -5.01 9.59 18.36
CA ILE A 63 -4.30 8.38 17.98
C ILE A 63 -2.82 8.66 17.68
N PRO A 64 -1.95 7.64 17.68
CA PRO A 64 -0.61 7.77 17.11
C PRO A 64 -0.66 8.17 15.63
N THR A 65 0.21 9.09 15.25
CA THR A 65 0.26 9.64 13.88
C THR A 65 1.47 9.17 13.08
N SER A 66 2.40 8.49 13.74
CA SER A 66 3.56 7.84 13.09
C SER A 66 3.80 6.47 13.69
N ILE A 67 3.95 5.45 12.85
CA ILE A 67 4.21 4.07 13.25
C ILE A 67 5.41 3.55 12.46
N ILE A 68 6.37 3.00 13.20
CA ILE A 68 7.57 2.34 12.67
C ILE A 68 7.55 0.89 13.15
N GLY A 69 7.82 -0.05 12.26
CA GLY A 69 7.80 -1.46 12.64
C GLY A 69 8.50 -2.38 11.68
N SER A 70 8.42 -3.67 11.97
CA SER A 70 8.85 -4.74 11.09
C SER A 70 7.79 -5.83 11.00
N ILE A 71 7.67 -6.44 9.83
CA ILE A 71 6.79 -7.58 9.60
C ILE A 71 7.63 -8.74 9.08
N GLU A 72 7.54 -9.89 9.71
CA GLU A 72 8.13 -11.15 9.24
C GLU A 72 7.09 -11.91 8.42
N PHE A 73 7.48 -12.40 7.25
CA PHE A 73 6.65 -13.20 6.36
C PHE A 73 6.97 -14.70 6.53
N LYS A 74 6.04 -15.57 6.16
CA LYS A 74 6.24 -17.04 6.24
C LYS A 74 7.38 -17.53 5.33
N CYS A 75 7.73 -16.79 4.29
CA CYS A 75 8.89 -17.06 3.44
C CYS A 75 10.23 -16.61 4.06
N SER A 76 10.23 -16.19 5.34
CA SER A 76 11.38 -15.65 6.08
C SER A 76 11.86 -14.27 5.60
N ALA A 77 11.17 -13.62 4.69
CA ALA A 77 11.43 -12.21 4.40
C ALA A 77 11.02 -11.34 5.58
N VAL A 78 11.81 -10.31 5.86
CA VAL A 78 11.51 -9.30 6.87
C VAL A 78 11.44 -7.95 6.19
N ILE A 79 10.37 -7.21 6.44
CA ILE A 79 10.21 -5.85 5.94
C ILE A 79 10.27 -4.84 7.09
N GLN A 80 10.71 -3.64 6.77
CA GLN A 80 10.62 -2.46 7.60
C GLN A 80 9.47 -1.59 7.10
N ILE A 81 8.62 -1.12 8.01
CA ILE A 81 7.51 -0.21 7.67
C ILE A 81 7.70 1.13 8.37
N PHE A 82 7.32 2.19 7.67
CA PHE A 82 7.16 3.52 8.22
C PHE A 82 5.92 4.17 7.60
N LEU A 83 4.89 4.37 8.42
CA LEU A 83 3.62 4.99 8.03
C LEU A 83 3.39 6.21 8.93
N SER A 84 3.22 7.39 8.33
CA SER A 84 3.16 8.63 9.09
C SER A 84 2.28 9.68 8.42
N PHE A 85 1.49 10.38 9.25
CA PHE A 85 0.79 11.61 8.89
C PHE A 85 1.58 12.88 9.27
N ASP A 86 2.77 12.73 9.86
CA ASP A 86 3.57 13.86 10.38
C ASP A 86 4.68 14.28 9.41
N VAL A 87 5.04 13.43 8.45
CA VAL A 87 6.09 13.71 7.47
C VAL A 87 5.58 14.68 6.42
N ILE A 88 6.21 15.86 6.33
CA ILE A 88 5.84 16.90 5.35
C ILE A 88 6.32 16.51 3.95
N ASN A 89 7.54 15.99 3.84
CA ASN A 89 8.15 15.58 2.57
C ASN A 89 9.26 14.55 2.81
N HIS A 90 9.50 13.66 1.84
CA HIS A 90 10.59 12.68 1.88
C HIS A 90 11.12 12.36 0.48
N GLN A 91 12.32 11.79 0.43
CA GLN A 91 12.99 11.34 -0.81
C GLN A 91 13.13 9.81 -0.90
N ARG A 92 12.43 9.06 -0.03
CA ARG A 92 12.49 7.60 -0.02
C ARG A 92 11.57 7.01 -1.08
N ASN A 93 11.99 5.90 -1.66
CA ASN A 93 11.10 5.10 -2.50
C ASN A 93 9.98 4.46 -1.66
N HIS A 94 8.83 4.23 -2.26
CA HIS A 94 7.69 3.64 -1.56
C HIS A 94 7.95 2.20 -1.12
N ILE A 95 8.56 1.40 -2.01
CA ILE A 95 8.95 0.01 -1.72
C ILE A 95 10.33 -0.24 -2.31
N GLU A 96 11.23 -0.78 -1.49
CA GLU A 96 12.53 -1.29 -1.90
C GLU A 96 12.64 -2.75 -1.47
N LEU A 97 13.10 -3.60 -2.37
CA LEU A 97 13.29 -5.03 -2.12
C LEU A 97 14.77 -5.36 -2.26
N TYR A 98 15.30 -6.06 -1.27
CA TYR A 98 16.69 -6.50 -1.22
C TYR A 98 16.72 -8.02 -1.11
N GLY A 99 17.20 -8.68 -2.14
CA GLY A 99 17.27 -10.14 -2.21
C GLY A 99 18.67 -10.65 -2.53
N THR A 100 18.85 -11.94 -2.40
CA THR A 100 20.15 -12.62 -2.68
C THR A 100 20.56 -12.55 -4.16
N LYS A 101 19.65 -12.20 -5.07
CA LYS A 101 19.90 -12.10 -6.51
C LYS A 101 19.90 -10.66 -7.02
N GLY A 102 19.71 -9.68 -6.16
CA GLY A 102 19.66 -8.27 -6.53
C GLY A 102 18.70 -7.44 -5.72
N SER A 103 18.58 -6.19 -6.09
CA SER A 103 17.71 -5.20 -5.46
C SER A 103 16.69 -4.67 -6.46
N MET A 104 15.56 -4.20 -5.94
CA MET A 104 14.47 -3.67 -6.77
C MET A 104 13.82 -2.47 -6.08
N VAL A 105 13.49 -1.46 -6.87
CA VAL A 105 12.62 -0.35 -6.46
C VAL A 105 11.29 -0.52 -7.17
N VAL A 106 10.21 -0.49 -6.39
CA VAL A 106 8.84 -0.69 -6.87
C VAL A 106 8.07 0.63 -6.71
N PRO A 107 7.30 1.06 -7.73
CA PRO A 107 6.50 2.27 -7.63
C PRO A 107 5.40 2.15 -6.58
N ASP A 108 4.71 3.26 -6.31
CA ASP A 108 3.63 3.32 -5.34
C ASP A 108 2.48 2.36 -5.69
N PRO A 109 2.18 1.35 -4.85
CA PRO A 109 1.11 0.39 -5.12
C PRO A 109 -0.30 1.00 -5.03
N ASN A 110 -0.44 2.21 -4.50
CA ASN A 110 -1.71 2.94 -4.50
C ASN A 110 -2.01 3.59 -5.86
N MET A 111 -1.05 3.58 -6.78
CA MET A 111 -1.18 4.10 -8.13
C MET A 111 -1.06 2.98 -9.16
N PHE A 112 -1.63 3.20 -10.35
CA PHE A 112 -1.38 2.35 -11.52
C PHE A 112 -0.18 2.90 -12.28
N GLY A 113 0.66 1.99 -12.80
CA GLY A 113 1.80 2.39 -13.58
C GLY A 113 3.04 2.74 -12.75
N GLY A 114 3.97 3.46 -13.36
CA GLY A 114 5.28 3.76 -12.81
C GLY A 114 6.35 2.80 -13.31
N SER A 115 7.61 3.10 -13.02
CA SER A 115 8.74 2.27 -13.41
C SER A 115 9.23 1.41 -12.26
N VAL A 116 9.56 0.16 -12.56
CA VAL A 116 10.30 -0.73 -11.66
C VAL A 116 11.77 -0.64 -12.03
N PHE A 117 12.64 -0.43 -11.07
CA PHE A 117 14.07 -0.47 -11.26
C PHE A 117 14.64 -1.72 -10.59
N SER A 118 15.55 -2.42 -11.25
CA SER A 118 16.27 -3.55 -10.65
C SER A 118 17.77 -3.48 -10.92
N SER A 119 18.55 -3.98 -9.97
CA SER A 119 19.99 -4.17 -10.09
C SER A 119 20.34 -5.58 -9.63
N CYS A 120 20.97 -6.36 -10.53
CA CYS A 120 21.41 -7.73 -10.26
C CYS A 120 22.93 -7.84 -10.34
N THR A 121 23.64 -6.72 -10.35
CA THR A 121 25.11 -6.66 -10.46
C THR A 121 25.71 -6.00 -9.22
N GLU A 122 26.88 -6.47 -8.80
CA GLU A 122 27.64 -5.89 -7.67
C GLU A 122 28.09 -4.44 -7.91
N ARG A 123 28.11 -4.00 -9.18
CA ARG A 123 28.51 -2.63 -9.57
C ARG A 123 27.40 -1.61 -9.52
N GLY A 124 26.17 -2.00 -9.10
CA GLY A 124 25.08 -1.08 -8.89
C GLY A 124 24.44 -0.51 -10.15
N GLU A 125 24.58 -1.14 -11.31
CA GLU A 125 23.86 -0.75 -12.51
C GLU A 125 22.36 -1.07 -12.35
N TRP A 126 21.52 -0.06 -12.52
CA TRP A 126 20.08 -0.17 -12.44
C TRP A 126 19.47 -0.24 -13.84
N LYS A 127 18.60 -1.22 -14.03
CA LYS A 127 17.80 -1.36 -15.24
C LYS A 127 16.37 -0.94 -14.96
N GLU A 128 15.85 -0.06 -15.80
CA GLU A 128 14.46 0.40 -15.74
C GLU A 128 13.54 -0.52 -16.54
N TYR A 129 12.37 -0.81 -15.96
CA TYR A 129 11.26 -1.51 -16.58
C TYR A 129 10.02 -0.65 -16.47
N SER A 130 9.70 0.06 -17.55
CA SER A 130 8.51 0.92 -17.60
C SER A 130 7.23 0.08 -17.67
N SER A 131 6.25 0.41 -16.86
CA SER A 131 4.92 -0.19 -16.94
C SER A 131 4.08 0.32 -18.11
N SER A 132 4.52 1.38 -18.82
CA SER A 132 3.78 1.96 -19.95
C SER A 132 3.53 0.96 -21.09
N ASN A 133 4.33 -0.10 -21.16
CA ASN A 133 4.16 -1.21 -22.12
C ASN A 133 3.26 -2.33 -21.59
N MET A 134 2.80 -2.24 -20.33
CA MET A 134 1.90 -3.21 -19.72
C MET A 134 0.44 -2.76 -19.88
N LEU A 135 -0.47 -3.70 -20.10
CA LEU A 135 -1.88 -3.40 -20.38
C LEU A 135 -2.55 -2.52 -19.32
N ILE A 136 -2.30 -2.79 -18.04
CA ILE A 136 -2.87 -2.01 -16.91
C ILE A 136 -1.91 -0.96 -16.35
N GLY A 137 -0.75 -0.77 -16.96
CA GLY A 137 0.21 0.29 -16.63
C GLY A 137 0.23 1.44 -17.63
N LYS A 138 -0.39 1.25 -18.80
CA LYS A 138 -0.48 2.27 -19.84
C LYS A 138 -1.39 3.40 -19.39
N THR A 139 -0.95 4.64 -19.59
CA THR A 139 -1.76 5.84 -19.32
C THR A 139 -3.04 5.83 -20.15
N ASN A 140 -4.17 6.13 -19.54
CA ASN A 140 -5.50 6.10 -20.16
C ASN A 140 -6.42 7.27 -19.75
N ILE A 141 -5.97 8.14 -18.85
CA ILE A 141 -6.70 9.32 -18.39
C ILE A 141 -5.76 10.52 -18.36
N PHE A 142 -6.24 11.64 -18.91
CA PHE A 142 -5.69 12.96 -18.64
C PHE A 142 -6.29 13.47 -17.32
N ASN A 143 -5.49 13.51 -16.29
CA ASN A 143 -5.93 13.98 -14.98
C ASN A 143 -5.38 15.38 -14.73
N LYS A 144 -6.28 16.38 -14.69
CA LYS A 144 -5.89 17.71 -14.23
C LYS A 144 -5.56 17.64 -12.75
N SER A 145 -4.27 17.56 -12.45
CA SER A 145 -3.83 17.66 -11.07
C SER A 145 -4.16 19.07 -10.56
N VAL A 146 -4.89 19.15 -9.46
CA VAL A 146 -5.20 20.42 -8.78
C VAL A 146 -3.92 21.14 -8.29
N ARG A 147 -2.76 20.47 -8.35
CA ARG A 147 -1.49 20.94 -7.80
C ARG A 147 -0.42 21.31 -8.82
N SER A 148 -0.60 21.05 -10.10
CA SER A 148 0.34 21.44 -11.16
C SER A 148 -0.40 21.89 -12.41
N ASN A 149 0.14 22.88 -13.13
CA ASN A 149 -0.36 23.30 -14.43
C ASN A 149 0.00 22.33 -15.57
N GLU A 150 0.80 21.31 -15.26
CA GLU A 150 1.10 20.19 -16.16
C GLU A 150 0.15 19.04 -15.83
N GLU A 151 -0.54 18.54 -16.83
CA GLU A 151 -1.46 17.41 -16.73
C GLU A 151 -0.69 16.13 -17.08
N PRO A 152 -0.14 15.39 -16.10
CA PRO A 152 0.47 14.12 -16.39
C PRO A 152 -0.61 13.13 -16.84
N GLU A 153 -0.31 12.35 -17.87
CA GLU A 153 -1.10 11.18 -18.21
C GLU A 153 -1.06 10.17 -17.07
N VAL A 154 -2.21 9.71 -16.63
CA VAL A 154 -2.34 8.78 -15.48
C VAL A 154 -2.95 7.47 -15.96
N ALA A 155 -2.38 6.37 -15.51
CA ALA A 155 -3.00 5.06 -15.65
C ALA A 155 -4.09 4.89 -14.56
N ASN A 156 -5.30 4.56 -14.95
CA ASN A 156 -6.39 4.29 -14.01
C ASN A 156 -7.23 3.11 -14.48
N TYR A 157 -7.13 2.01 -13.77
CA TYR A 157 -7.77 0.72 -14.09
C TYR A 157 -8.56 0.17 -12.89
N ARG A 158 -9.12 1.03 -12.05
CA ARG A 158 -9.83 0.62 -10.82
C ARG A 158 -11.00 -0.33 -11.09
N GLY A 159 -11.61 -0.27 -12.27
CA GLY A 159 -12.65 -1.19 -12.70
C GLY A 159 -12.19 -2.64 -12.91
N VAL A 160 -10.88 -2.88 -13.12
CA VAL A 160 -10.34 -4.24 -13.34
C VAL A 160 -10.61 -5.16 -12.14
N GLY A 161 -10.59 -4.64 -10.91
CA GLY A 161 -10.91 -5.44 -9.72
C GLY A 161 -12.34 -5.98 -9.73
N LEU A 162 -13.31 -5.17 -10.21
CA LEU A 162 -14.69 -5.60 -10.37
C LEU A 162 -14.83 -6.63 -11.51
N SER A 163 -14.19 -6.38 -12.65
CA SER A 163 -14.18 -7.32 -13.78
C SER A 163 -13.59 -8.66 -13.38
N GLU A 164 -12.51 -8.67 -12.59
CA GLU A 164 -11.87 -9.88 -12.06
C GLU A 164 -12.81 -10.65 -11.13
N MET A 165 -13.54 -9.96 -10.27
CA MET A 165 -14.52 -10.59 -9.39
C MET A 165 -15.68 -11.23 -10.17
N ILE A 166 -16.19 -10.56 -11.20
CA ILE A 166 -17.23 -11.10 -12.08
C ILE A 166 -16.73 -12.35 -12.81
N ASP A 167 -15.55 -12.28 -13.43
CA ASP A 167 -14.94 -13.41 -14.11
C ASP A 167 -14.71 -14.61 -13.17
N ALA A 168 -14.32 -14.33 -11.91
CA ALA A 168 -14.14 -15.37 -10.91
C ALA A 168 -15.47 -16.07 -10.58
N ILE A 169 -16.56 -15.33 -10.43
CA ILE A 169 -17.90 -15.86 -10.16
C ILE A 169 -18.38 -16.72 -11.33
N GLU A 170 -18.27 -16.21 -12.56
CA GLU A 170 -18.71 -16.91 -13.77
C GLU A 170 -17.95 -18.22 -14.00
N ASN A 171 -16.65 -18.23 -13.72
CA ASN A 171 -15.78 -19.40 -13.88
C ASN A 171 -15.65 -20.24 -12.62
N LYS A 172 -16.42 -19.96 -11.55
CA LYS A 172 -16.45 -20.73 -10.29
C LYS A 172 -15.06 -20.93 -9.69
N ARG A 173 -14.22 -19.88 -9.72
CA ARG A 173 -12.90 -19.85 -9.11
C ARG A 173 -12.83 -18.81 -8.00
N ASP A 174 -11.82 -18.93 -7.14
CA ASP A 174 -11.56 -17.88 -6.16
C ASP A 174 -11.12 -16.57 -6.88
N ASN A 175 -11.66 -15.48 -6.39
CA ASN A 175 -11.23 -14.15 -6.81
C ASN A 175 -9.91 -13.81 -6.10
N ARG A 176 -9.03 -13.08 -6.78
CA ARG A 176 -7.69 -12.75 -6.26
C ARG A 176 -7.74 -11.88 -5.01
N CYS A 177 -8.66 -10.93 -4.97
CA CYS A 177 -8.90 -10.08 -3.80
C CYS A 177 -10.06 -10.65 -2.98
N ASN A 178 -9.94 -11.89 -2.50
CA ASN A 178 -10.98 -12.60 -1.75
C ASN A 178 -10.99 -12.23 -0.26
N GLY A 179 -12.05 -12.67 0.44
CA GLY A 179 -12.23 -12.37 1.85
C GLY A 179 -11.12 -12.93 2.76
N ARG A 180 -10.45 -14.04 2.40
CA ARG A 180 -9.29 -14.57 3.15
C ARG A 180 -8.10 -13.63 3.10
N LEU A 181 -7.78 -13.08 1.91
CA LEU A 181 -6.75 -12.07 1.74
C LEU A 181 -7.11 -10.82 2.55
N SER A 182 -8.32 -10.31 2.39
CA SER A 182 -8.77 -9.09 3.08
C SER A 182 -8.73 -9.25 4.61
N LEU A 183 -9.15 -10.41 5.13
CA LEU A 183 -9.06 -10.72 6.56
C LEU A 183 -7.61 -10.76 7.05
N HIS A 184 -6.70 -11.33 6.26
CA HIS A 184 -5.27 -11.37 6.60
C HIS A 184 -4.65 -9.97 6.61
N ILE A 185 -5.00 -9.11 5.66
CA ILE A 185 -4.55 -7.71 5.64
C ILE A 185 -5.08 -6.96 6.86
N LEU A 186 -6.33 -7.17 7.24
CA LEU A 186 -6.92 -6.58 8.45
C LEU A 186 -6.21 -7.05 9.73
N ASP A 187 -5.84 -8.35 9.80
CA ASP A 187 -5.07 -8.90 10.92
C ASP A 187 -3.66 -8.28 11.00
N ILE A 188 -3.00 -8.02 9.86
CA ILE A 188 -1.72 -7.29 9.84
C ILE A 188 -1.89 -5.86 10.38
N ILE A 189 -2.95 -5.15 9.96
CA ILE A 189 -3.26 -3.79 10.41
C ILE A 189 -3.51 -3.77 11.93
N ASP A 190 -4.42 -4.62 12.42
CA ASP A 190 -4.77 -4.71 13.85
C ASP A 190 -3.55 -5.09 14.69
N SER A 191 -2.79 -6.10 14.25
CA SER A 191 -1.57 -6.55 14.91
C SER A 191 -0.47 -5.47 14.94
N THR A 192 -0.35 -4.65 13.87
CA THR A 192 0.60 -3.53 13.84
C THR A 192 0.22 -2.46 14.87
N ILE A 193 -1.06 -2.12 14.97
CA ILE A 193 -1.56 -1.16 15.95
C ILE A 193 -1.36 -1.71 17.37
N ASN A 194 -1.74 -2.95 17.62
CA ASN A 194 -1.60 -3.58 18.95
C ASN A 194 -0.14 -3.71 19.37
N ALA A 195 0.76 -4.11 18.46
CA ALA A 195 2.20 -4.15 18.72
C ALA A 195 2.74 -2.77 19.11
N SER A 196 2.29 -1.72 18.41
CA SER A 196 2.74 -0.35 18.66
C SER A 196 2.26 0.24 19.99
N ILE A 197 1.13 -0.21 20.49
CA ILE A 197 0.56 0.22 21.79
C ILE A 197 1.19 -0.58 22.93
N ASN A 198 1.27 -1.90 22.77
CA ASN A 198 1.67 -2.79 23.87
C ASN A 198 3.19 -3.00 23.96
N GLY A 199 3.96 -2.62 22.94
CA GLY A 199 5.41 -2.84 22.87
C GLY A 199 5.81 -4.31 22.73
N VAL A 200 4.88 -5.20 22.37
CA VAL A 200 5.08 -6.65 22.30
C VAL A 200 4.81 -7.15 20.89
N GLU A 201 5.63 -8.08 20.43
CA GLU A 201 5.41 -8.79 19.17
C GLU A 201 4.01 -9.40 19.10
N GLN A 202 3.34 -9.23 17.97
CA GLN A 202 2.05 -9.84 17.69
C GLN A 202 2.21 -10.93 16.64
N ASN A 203 1.86 -12.16 16.99
CA ASN A 203 1.72 -13.25 16.02
C ASN A 203 0.36 -13.13 15.32
N LEU A 204 0.36 -13.25 14.00
CA LEU A 204 -0.87 -13.20 13.22
C LEU A 204 -1.71 -14.46 13.42
N ARG A 205 -3.03 -14.27 13.53
CA ARG A 205 -4.02 -15.34 13.74
C ARG A 205 -4.54 -15.91 12.43
N THR A 206 -4.36 -15.19 11.35
CA THR A 206 -4.85 -15.53 10.02
C THR A 206 -3.73 -15.88 9.06
N SER A 207 -4.09 -16.40 7.90
CA SER A 207 -3.19 -16.63 6.77
C SER A 207 -3.99 -16.62 5.48
N CYS A 208 -3.33 -16.41 4.37
CA CYS A 208 -3.92 -16.52 3.04
C CYS A 208 -2.92 -17.16 2.09
N GLU A 209 -3.41 -17.61 0.94
CA GLU A 209 -2.56 -17.95 -0.19
C GLU A 209 -2.15 -16.70 -0.93
N ARG A 210 -0.94 -16.70 -1.49
CA ARG A 210 -0.48 -15.66 -2.37
C ARG A 210 -1.31 -15.69 -3.66
N PRO A 211 -1.99 -14.60 -4.06
CA PRO A 211 -2.74 -14.58 -5.30
C PRO A 211 -1.84 -14.83 -6.52
N SER A 212 -2.36 -15.55 -7.51
CA SER A 212 -1.64 -15.76 -8.77
C SER A 212 -1.49 -14.45 -9.54
N VAL A 213 -0.35 -14.30 -10.23
CA VAL A 213 -0.12 -13.15 -11.12
C VAL A 213 -1.07 -13.26 -12.33
N PHE A 214 -1.56 -12.14 -12.81
CA PHE A 214 -2.32 -12.11 -14.06
C PHE A 214 -1.44 -12.48 -15.25
N SER A 215 -1.92 -13.39 -16.10
CA SER A 215 -1.38 -13.55 -17.45
C SER A 215 -1.86 -12.41 -18.35
N GLU A 216 -1.13 -12.14 -19.43
CA GLU A 216 -1.56 -11.14 -20.42
C GLU A 216 -2.94 -11.44 -21.02
N ASN A 217 -3.26 -12.71 -21.22
CA ASN A 217 -4.55 -13.13 -21.79
C ASN A 217 -5.70 -12.85 -20.82
N GLU A 218 -5.51 -13.09 -19.52
CA GLU A 218 -6.50 -12.74 -18.48
C GLU A 218 -6.71 -11.23 -18.46
N ILE A 219 -5.65 -10.40 -18.46
CA ILE A 219 -5.79 -8.95 -18.46
C ILE A 219 -6.55 -8.48 -19.72
N LYS A 220 -6.21 -8.99 -20.90
CA LYS A 220 -6.92 -8.66 -22.15
C LYS A 220 -8.41 -9.01 -22.07
N LYS A 221 -8.78 -10.10 -21.41
CA LYS A 221 -10.17 -10.51 -21.19
C LYS A 221 -10.90 -9.55 -20.25
N LEU A 222 -10.26 -9.17 -19.14
CA LEU A 222 -10.85 -8.30 -18.12
C LEU A 222 -11.02 -6.84 -18.57
N MET A 223 -10.33 -6.42 -19.64
CA MET A 223 -10.40 -5.08 -20.20
C MET A 223 -11.39 -4.93 -21.35
N LYS A 224 -12.07 -6.00 -21.77
CA LYS A 224 -13.13 -5.98 -22.78
C LYS A 224 -14.47 -5.66 -22.16
#